data_cd53e436dfa42bd8a3961b3e639c818f
#
_entry.id   cd53e436dfa42bd8a3961b3e639c818f
#
_cell.length_a   1.000
_cell.length_b   1.000
_cell.length_c   1.000
_cell.angle_alpha   90.00
_cell.angle_beta   90.00
_cell.angle_gamma   90.00
#
_symmetry.space_group_name_H-M   'P 1'
#
loop_
_entity.id
_entity.type
_entity.pdbx_description
1 polymer ?
#
loop_
_entity_poly.entity_id
_entity_poly.type
_entity_poly.pdbx_seq_one_letter_code
_entity_poly.pdbx_strand_id
1 'polypeptide(L)'
;MIPKSFRSAGPLATARRILFAGMSLLCVVPAFSQKVHDAIRPLPAGAVRLDGFFENDIRNSIDHWNKGVVPYAAMVDFFRNGRSQFALGEMWGKAVRSGCMFYRYTADPELKEILSQTVKDLLSTVRPNGSISCVPPEKQPDGPGGDLWERKYVLLGLDRYYDLVEADPAVLRAMTDQADCIIEQVGEPPKVPITSLGWSPNHIESSTLLEPFMRLYNRTGEKRYLDFARYIVSTGGSEGYDIFRQAYDNVPPHEMGGPYPKAYEMMSMFEGAVEYYRVTGDEYVRRSFMNLYDNIRRNEITIVGNGGGDQPYHPAVMGEGWDHTAVEQTNPDITRMMETCVGVTWMKFCSQILRLTGDPSAVDEIEKYIYNGLLGAMKPSGDGFSYVNLFNGEKVTNYGWGTTFGSLPVTCCNLNGPMGLAYIPFVAVMESDRGPVV
;
A
#
# COMPACT_ATOMS: atom_id res chain seq x y z
N MET A 1 -22.80 69.92 13.70
CA MET A 1 -23.33 70.33 15.01
C MET A 1 -23.40 69.09 15.90
N ILE A 2 -22.52 69.06 16.90
CA ILE A 2 -22.55 68.16 18.05
C ILE A 2 -23.45 68.80 19.10
N PRO A 3 -24.23 68.07 19.93
CA PRO A 3 -23.80 67.79 21.28
C PRO A 3 -24.17 66.37 21.75
N LYS A 4 -23.25 65.66 22.48
CA LYS A 4 -23.08 65.47 23.94
C LYS A 4 -24.36 65.10 24.72
N SER A 5 -24.36 63.92 25.30
CA SER A 5 -23.93 63.30 26.57
C SER A 5 -25.11 62.85 27.39
N PHE A 6 -25.13 61.72 28.06
CA PHE A 6 -24.83 61.48 29.47
C PHE A 6 -25.19 60.06 29.92
N ARG A 7 -24.39 59.50 30.74
CA ARG A 7 -24.34 58.37 31.64
C ARG A 7 -25.64 57.84 32.22
N SER A 8 -25.72 56.51 32.45
CA SER A 8 -25.91 55.97 33.80
C SER A 8 -25.49 54.51 33.89
N ALA A 9 -24.94 54.15 35.03
CA ALA A 9 -24.32 52.89 35.38
C ALA A 9 -25.28 51.88 36.06
N GLY A 10 -24.95 50.59 35.98
CA GLY A 10 -25.21 49.55 36.97
C GLY A 10 -26.00 48.35 36.47
N PRO A 11 -25.91 47.16 37.10
CA PRO A 11 -24.80 46.61 37.88
C PRO A 11 -24.27 45.26 37.34
N LEU A 12 -23.12 44.87 37.85
CA LEU A 12 -22.41 43.61 37.67
C LEU A 12 -23.27 42.36 37.85
N ALA A 13 -23.32 41.52 36.82
CA ALA A 13 -23.68 40.12 36.94
C ALA A 13 -22.43 39.26 36.80
N THR A 14 -22.05 38.64 37.88
CA THR A 14 -20.87 37.73 38.01
C THR A 14 -21.17 36.44 37.24
N ALA A 15 -20.66 36.30 36.02
CA ALA A 15 -20.69 35.06 35.30
C ALA A 15 -19.53 34.18 35.76
N ARG A 16 -19.82 33.16 36.56
CA ARG A 16 -18.86 32.06 36.84
C ARG A 16 -18.52 31.33 35.55
N ARG A 17 -17.29 31.56 35.07
CA ARG A 17 -16.70 30.72 34.03
C ARG A 17 -16.35 29.38 34.64
N ILE A 18 -17.10 28.35 34.30
CA ILE A 18 -16.75 26.96 34.52
C ILE A 18 -15.71 26.63 33.43
N LEU A 19 -14.44 26.58 33.80
CA LEU A 19 -13.38 25.99 32.97
C LEU A 19 -13.59 24.48 32.95
N PHE A 20 -14.13 23.95 31.87
CA PHE A 20 -13.94 22.52 31.53
C PHE A 20 -12.51 22.37 31.02
N ALA A 21 -11.63 21.95 31.90
CA ALA A 21 -10.33 21.40 31.51
C ALA A 21 -10.59 20.04 30.85
N GLY A 22 -10.81 20.03 29.55
CA GLY A 22 -10.76 18.83 28.73
C GLY A 22 -9.31 18.34 28.72
N MET A 23 -8.98 17.41 29.59
CA MET A 23 -7.73 16.67 29.55
C MET A 23 -7.81 15.72 28.37
N SER A 24 -7.46 16.22 27.17
CA SER A 24 -7.12 15.35 26.04
C SER A 24 -5.95 14.50 26.47
N LEU A 25 -6.21 13.24 26.81
CA LEU A 25 -5.16 12.23 26.86
C LEU A 25 -4.63 12.11 25.43
N LEU A 26 -3.62 12.88 25.11
CA LEU A 26 -2.69 12.55 24.02
C LEU A 26 -2.04 11.22 24.46
N CYS A 27 -2.53 10.11 23.88
CA CYS A 27 -1.74 8.90 23.84
C CYS A 27 -0.46 9.25 23.06
N VAL A 28 0.55 9.67 23.79
CA VAL A 28 1.93 9.73 23.29
C VAL A 28 2.31 8.25 23.09
N VAL A 29 2.06 7.74 21.90
CA VAL A 29 2.73 6.51 21.45
C VAL A 29 4.21 6.84 21.50
N PRO A 30 5.04 6.12 22.30
CA PRO A 30 6.47 6.37 22.29
C PRO A 30 6.93 6.16 20.85
N ALA A 31 7.38 7.22 20.21
CA ALA A 31 8.08 7.12 18.93
C ALA A 31 9.37 6.34 19.24
N PHE A 32 9.33 5.02 19.03
CA PHE A 32 10.54 4.21 19.07
C PHE A 32 11.48 4.83 18.03
N SER A 33 12.64 5.27 18.50
CA SER A 33 13.55 6.15 17.81
C SER A 33 13.88 5.59 16.42
N GLN A 34 13.22 6.11 15.38
CA GLN A 34 13.72 5.97 14.02
C GLN A 34 15.11 6.59 14.00
N LYS A 35 16.09 5.90 13.42
CA LYS A 35 17.44 6.44 13.23
C LYS A 35 17.50 7.45 12.12
N VAL A 36 16.59 7.34 11.16
CA VAL A 36 16.52 8.20 9.98
C VAL A 36 15.12 8.81 9.89
N HIS A 37 15.07 10.14 9.80
CA HIS A 37 13.83 10.89 9.70
C HIS A 37 13.53 11.27 8.25
N ASP A 38 12.25 11.34 7.91
CA ASP A 38 11.79 11.82 6.61
C ASP A 38 12.13 13.31 6.44
N ALA A 39 12.62 13.70 5.26
CA ALA A 39 12.88 15.09 4.88
C ALA A 39 11.58 15.89 4.72
N ILE A 40 10.51 15.24 4.25
CA ILE A 40 9.17 15.80 4.11
C ILE A 40 8.10 14.81 4.54
N ARG A 41 6.97 15.32 5.00
CA ARG A 41 5.88 14.52 5.59
C ARG A 41 4.53 14.90 5.00
N PRO A 42 3.58 13.96 4.83
CA PRO A 42 2.21 14.31 4.50
C PRO A 42 1.59 15.21 5.56
N LEU A 43 0.78 16.18 5.13
CA LEU A 43 0.04 17.04 6.04
C LEU A 43 -1.03 16.25 6.85
N PRO A 44 -1.47 16.79 8.00
CA PRO A 44 -2.56 16.21 8.77
C PRO A 44 -3.84 16.02 7.95
N ALA A 45 -4.72 15.14 8.42
CA ALA A 45 -6.05 14.94 7.81
C ALA A 45 -6.83 16.26 7.72
N GLY A 46 -7.45 16.53 6.57
CA GLY A 46 -8.24 17.72 6.31
C GLY A 46 -7.43 19.00 6.02
N ALA A 47 -6.09 18.94 6.06
CA ALA A 47 -5.25 20.10 5.75
C ALA A 47 -5.09 20.36 4.24
N VAL A 48 -5.28 19.33 3.41
CA VAL A 48 -5.24 19.42 1.95
C VAL A 48 -6.67 19.33 1.41
N ARG A 49 -7.00 20.21 0.49
CA ARG A 49 -8.25 20.16 -0.27
C ARG A 49 -7.93 20.30 -1.75
N LEU A 50 -8.46 19.41 -2.54
CA LEU A 50 -8.37 19.42 -4.00
C LEU A 50 -9.64 20.03 -4.58
N ASP A 51 -9.52 20.64 -5.76
CA ASP A 51 -10.62 21.16 -6.55
C ASP A 51 -10.56 20.60 -7.97
N GLY A 52 -11.65 20.75 -8.71
CA GLY A 52 -11.72 20.39 -10.13
C GLY A 52 -11.80 18.88 -10.36
N PHE A 53 -11.12 18.39 -11.39
CA PHE A 53 -11.29 17.03 -11.85
C PHE A 53 -10.75 15.98 -10.86
N PHE A 54 -9.67 16.25 -10.14
CA PHE A 54 -9.16 15.31 -9.14
C PHE A 54 -10.16 15.06 -8.00
N GLU A 55 -10.80 16.13 -7.51
CA GLU A 55 -11.84 15.98 -6.49
C GLU A 55 -13.02 15.18 -7.03
N ASN A 56 -13.44 15.45 -8.27
CA ASN A 56 -14.52 14.73 -8.92
C ASN A 56 -14.19 13.24 -9.11
N ASP A 57 -12.98 12.91 -9.56
CA ASP A 57 -12.56 11.53 -9.77
C ASP A 57 -12.44 10.74 -8.46
N ILE A 58 -11.95 11.41 -7.40
CA ILE A 58 -11.92 10.84 -6.04
C ILE A 58 -13.34 10.55 -5.56
N ARG A 59 -14.28 11.51 -5.68
CA ARG A 59 -15.68 11.33 -5.29
C ARG A 59 -16.36 10.23 -6.10
N ASN A 60 -16.18 10.22 -7.40
CA ASN A 60 -16.71 9.17 -8.26
C ASN A 60 -16.18 7.79 -7.86
N SER A 61 -14.88 7.66 -7.55
CA SER A 61 -14.30 6.40 -7.09
C SER A 61 -14.86 5.97 -5.73
N ILE A 62 -15.09 6.90 -4.80
CA ILE A 62 -15.71 6.59 -3.52
C ILE A 62 -17.15 6.09 -3.72
N ASP A 63 -17.97 6.86 -4.43
CA ASP A 63 -19.41 6.61 -4.52
C ASP A 63 -19.73 5.40 -5.40
N HIS A 64 -19.06 5.27 -6.55
CA HIS A 64 -19.36 4.20 -7.51
C HIS A 64 -18.53 2.93 -7.30
N TRP A 65 -17.32 3.02 -6.74
CA TRP A 65 -16.46 1.86 -6.50
C TRP A 65 -16.49 1.40 -5.05
N ASN A 66 -15.96 2.18 -4.10
CA ASN A 66 -15.84 1.75 -2.71
C ASN A 66 -17.19 1.50 -2.02
N LYS A 67 -18.20 2.35 -2.27
CA LYS A 67 -19.55 2.17 -1.72
C LYS A 67 -20.45 1.32 -2.62
N GLY A 68 -20.25 1.35 -3.96
CA GLY A 68 -21.16 0.77 -4.94
C GLY A 68 -20.84 -0.66 -5.35
N VAL A 69 -19.59 -0.96 -5.69
CA VAL A 69 -19.21 -2.23 -6.36
C VAL A 69 -18.42 -3.17 -5.46
N VAL A 70 -17.56 -2.66 -4.56
CA VAL A 70 -16.68 -3.51 -3.76
C VAL A 70 -17.46 -4.45 -2.84
N PRO A 71 -17.36 -5.77 -3.02
CA PRO A 71 -18.18 -6.75 -2.32
C PRO A 71 -17.55 -7.17 -0.98
N TYR A 72 -17.39 -6.22 -0.02
CA TYR A 72 -16.69 -6.45 1.24
C TYR A 72 -17.17 -7.69 2.00
N ALA A 73 -18.47 -7.89 2.13
CA ALA A 73 -19.02 -9.04 2.84
C ALA A 73 -18.63 -10.37 2.18
N ALA A 74 -18.71 -10.45 0.85
CA ALA A 74 -18.32 -11.65 0.10
C ALA A 74 -16.80 -11.92 0.21
N MET A 75 -15.99 -10.86 0.29
CA MET A 75 -14.54 -11.02 0.54
C MET A 75 -14.28 -11.62 1.93
N VAL A 76 -14.98 -11.16 2.96
CA VAL A 76 -14.84 -11.71 4.32
C VAL A 76 -15.34 -13.16 4.41
N ASP A 77 -16.34 -13.55 3.63
CA ASP A 77 -16.83 -14.93 3.62
C ASP A 77 -15.78 -15.95 3.17
N PHE A 78 -14.79 -15.55 2.36
CA PHE A 78 -13.67 -16.46 2.02
C PHE A 78 -12.78 -16.75 3.23
N PHE A 79 -12.54 -15.78 4.08
CA PHE A 79 -11.81 -16.01 5.35
C PHE A 79 -12.60 -16.91 6.29
N ARG A 80 -13.90 -16.69 6.39
CA ARG A 80 -14.80 -17.47 7.26
C ARG A 80 -14.90 -18.93 6.84
N ASN A 81 -15.04 -19.17 5.54
CA ASN A 81 -15.26 -20.50 4.99
C ASN A 81 -13.97 -21.30 4.74
N GLY A 82 -12.79 -20.71 4.94
CA GLY A 82 -11.52 -21.37 4.71
C GLY A 82 -11.30 -21.81 3.27
N ARG A 83 -11.84 -21.10 2.29
CA ARG A 83 -11.63 -21.39 0.87
C ARG A 83 -10.25 -20.95 0.46
N SER A 84 -9.44 -21.92 0.07
CA SER A 84 -8.14 -21.67 -0.54
C SER A 84 -8.33 -21.39 -2.03
N GLN A 85 -8.46 -20.12 -2.37
CA GLN A 85 -8.41 -19.62 -3.75
C GLN A 85 -7.35 -18.55 -3.85
N PHE A 86 -6.78 -18.40 -5.05
CA PHE A 86 -5.70 -17.47 -5.30
C PHE A 86 -6.06 -16.03 -4.91
N ALA A 87 -5.23 -15.41 -4.10
CA ALA A 87 -5.17 -13.97 -3.82
C ALA A 87 -6.42 -13.29 -3.20
N LEU A 88 -7.34 -14.02 -2.59
CA LEU A 88 -8.58 -13.44 -2.06
C LEU A 88 -8.35 -12.48 -0.87
N GLY A 89 -7.42 -12.79 0.02
CA GLY A 89 -7.03 -11.89 1.11
C GLY A 89 -6.39 -10.60 0.63
N GLU A 90 -5.68 -10.65 -0.49
CA GLU A 90 -5.15 -9.47 -1.18
C GLU A 90 -6.28 -8.51 -1.57
N MET A 91 -7.39 -9.03 -2.12
CA MET A 91 -8.49 -8.21 -2.59
C MET A 91 -9.10 -7.40 -1.45
N TRP A 92 -9.38 -8.02 -0.30
CA TRP A 92 -9.88 -7.33 0.88
C TRP A 92 -8.92 -6.23 1.35
N GLY A 93 -7.65 -6.56 1.50
CA GLY A 93 -6.65 -5.62 2.01
C GLY A 93 -6.45 -4.41 1.09
N LYS A 94 -6.45 -4.59 -0.23
CA LYS A 94 -6.37 -3.49 -1.21
C LYS A 94 -7.60 -2.57 -1.13
N ALA A 95 -8.80 -3.15 -1.05
CA ALA A 95 -10.05 -2.40 -0.93
C ALA A 95 -10.09 -1.54 0.35
N VAL A 96 -9.74 -2.12 1.50
CA VAL A 96 -9.74 -1.42 2.78
C VAL A 96 -8.66 -0.34 2.82
N ARG A 97 -7.45 -0.60 2.30
CA ARG A 97 -6.38 0.40 2.26
C ARG A 97 -6.78 1.68 1.53
N SER A 98 -7.33 1.56 0.32
CA SER A 98 -7.80 2.71 -0.45
C SER A 98 -8.96 3.42 0.23
N GLY A 99 -9.94 2.67 0.75
CA GLY A 99 -11.08 3.22 1.48
C GLY A 99 -10.67 4.04 2.71
N CYS A 100 -9.70 3.54 3.51
CA CYS A 100 -9.18 4.25 4.68
C CYS A 100 -8.49 5.58 4.29
N MET A 101 -7.75 5.60 3.20
CA MET A 101 -7.12 6.82 2.72
C MET A 101 -8.14 7.83 2.20
N PHE A 102 -9.15 7.37 1.46
CA PHE A 102 -10.28 8.22 1.06
C PHE A 102 -11.03 8.77 2.27
N TYR A 103 -11.30 7.94 3.28
CA TYR A 103 -11.92 8.42 4.51
C TYR A 103 -11.09 9.50 5.20
N ARG A 104 -9.79 9.33 5.32
CA ARG A 104 -8.90 10.36 5.89
C ARG A 104 -9.00 11.69 5.14
N TYR A 105 -9.13 11.66 3.83
CA TYR A 105 -9.25 12.86 3.00
C TYR A 105 -10.64 13.51 3.12
N THR A 106 -11.71 12.71 3.07
CA THR A 106 -13.10 13.21 2.93
C THR A 106 -13.87 13.29 4.23
N ALA A 107 -13.48 12.53 5.25
CA ALA A 107 -14.25 12.27 6.48
C ALA A 107 -15.68 11.78 6.20
N ASP A 108 -15.91 11.05 5.09
CA ASP A 108 -17.22 10.55 4.68
C ASP A 108 -17.77 9.53 5.71
N PRO A 109 -18.92 9.82 6.38
CA PRO A 109 -19.42 8.97 7.46
C PRO A 109 -19.95 7.62 6.97
N GLU A 110 -20.49 7.53 5.75
CA GLU A 110 -20.97 6.29 5.17
C GLU A 110 -19.81 5.35 4.84
N LEU A 111 -18.73 5.90 4.26
CA LEU A 111 -17.50 5.14 4.00
C LEU A 111 -16.88 4.65 5.32
N LYS A 112 -16.91 5.47 6.39
CA LYS A 112 -16.46 5.03 7.72
C LYS A 112 -17.24 3.84 8.21
N GLU A 113 -18.56 3.87 8.10
CA GLU A 113 -19.43 2.77 8.56
C GLU A 113 -19.11 1.47 7.78
N ILE A 114 -18.99 1.55 6.47
CA ILE A 114 -18.61 0.41 5.62
C ILE A 114 -17.26 -0.19 6.05
N LEU A 115 -16.25 0.66 6.25
CA LEU A 115 -14.91 0.22 6.68
C LEU A 115 -14.94 -0.40 8.08
N SER A 116 -15.66 0.20 9.01
CA SER A 116 -15.79 -0.31 10.38
C SER A 116 -16.51 -1.66 10.40
N GLN A 117 -17.58 -1.81 9.60
CA GLN A 117 -18.32 -3.06 9.51
C GLN A 117 -17.45 -4.17 8.90
N THR A 118 -16.77 -3.91 7.79
CA THR A 118 -15.94 -4.97 7.16
C THR A 118 -14.75 -5.37 8.02
N VAL A 119 -14.13 -4.44 8.76
CA VAL A 119 -13.06 -4.77 9.71
C VAL A 119 -13.60 -5.61 10.87
N LYS A 120 -14.73 -5.22 11.46
CA LYS A 120 -15.38 -6.01 12.51
C LYS A 120 -15.73 -7.42 12.03
N ASP A 121 -16.26 -7.55 10.83
CA ASP A 121 -16.57 -8.84 10.23
C ASP A 121 -15.31 -9.69 10.01
N LEU A 122 -14.22 -9.08 9.52
CA LEU A 122 -12.94 -9.80 9.37
C LEU A 122 -12.40 -10.28 10.72
N LEU A 123 -12.45 -9.44 11.75
CA LEU A 123 -12.01 -9.82 13.10
C LEU A 123 -12.79 -11.02 13.65
N SER A 124 -14.04 -11.21 13.24
CA SER A 124 -14.84 -12.41 13.61
C SER A 124 -14.33 -13.71 12.98
N THR A 125 -13.40 -13.64 12.04
CA THR A 125 -12.80 -14.80 11.36
C THR A 125 -11.45 -15.20 11.93
N VAL A 126 -10.93 -14.50 12.95
CA VAL A 126 -9.67 -14.85 13.63
C VAL A 126 -9.75 -16.30 14.11
N ARG A 127 -8.76 -17.09 13.76
CA ARG A 127 -8.68 -18.50 14.12
C ARG A 127 -7.99 -18.68 15.49
N PRO A 128 -8.13 -19.84 16.16
CA PRO A 128 -7.52 -20.08 17.47
C PRO A 128 -5.99 -19.91 17.51
N ASN A 129 -5.29 -20.07 16.37
CA ASN A 129 -3.85 -19.84 16.27
C ASN A 129 -3.50 -18.36 15.96
N GLY A 130 -4.48 -17.46 16.00
CA GLY A 130 -4.28 -16.02 15.70
C GLY A 130 -4.29 -15.68 14.21
N SER A 131 -4.36 -16.65 13.30
CA SER A 131 -4.33 -16.37 11.87
C SER A 131 -5.66 -15.81 11.35
N ILE A 132 -5.55 -14.89 10.40
CA ILE A 132 -6.61 -14.39 9.53
C ILE A 132 -6.19 -14.72 8.10
N SER A 133 -6.73 -15.78 7.55
CA SER A 133 -6.34 -16.29 6.23
C SER A 133 -7.50 -17.03 5.57
N CYS A 134 -7.55 -16.99 4.24
CA CYS A 134 -8.43 -17.85 3.45
C CYS A 134 -7.91 -19.30 3.40
N VAL A 135 -6.62 -19.50 3.72
CA VAL A 135 -6.00 -20.84 3.78
C VAL A 135 -6.28 -21.48 5.15
N PRO A 136 -6.80 -22.72 5.18
CA PRO A 136 -7.03 -23.43 6.42
C PRO A 136 -5.75 -23.63 7.25
N PRO A 137 -5.83 -23.62 8.61
CA PRO A 137 -4.65 -23.71 9.47
C PRO A 137 -3.70 -24.88 9.21
N GLU A 138 -4.25 -26.05 8.82
CA GLU A 138 -3.47 -27.26 8.52
C GLU A 138 -2.68 -27.18 7.22
N LYS A 139 -2.92 -26.16 6.39
CA LYS A 139 -2.19 -25.91 5.14
C LYS A 139 -1.29 -24.68 5.21
N GLN A 140 -1.34 -23.93 6.33
CA GLN A 140 -0.49 -22.77 6.55
C GLN A 140 0.93 -23.22 6.94
N PRO A 141 1.96 -22.44 6.62
CA PRO A 141 1.98 -21.19 5.85
C PRO A 141 2.04 -21.38 4.33
N ASP A 142 2.02 -22.62 3.88
CA ASP A 142 1.94 -23.00 2.47
C ASP A 142 0.47 -23.19 2.09
N GLY A 143 0.15 -23.00 0.84
CA GLY A 143 -1.22 -23.17 0.36
C GLY A 143 -1.36 -22.59 -1.03
N PRO A 144 -2.33 -23.10 -1.82
CA PRO A 144 -2.55 -22.57 -3.14
C PRO A 144 -2.86 -21.06 -3.07
N GLY A 145 -2.14 -20.28 -3.83
CA GLY A 145 -2.34 -18.85 -3.95
C GLY A 145 -1.50 -17.96 -3.01
N GLY A 146 -0.58 -18.54 -2.24
CA GLY A 146 0.36 -17.76 -1.42
C GLY A 146 -0.26 -17.21 -0.14
N ASP A 147 -0.39 -18.06 0.87
CA ASP A 147 -0.94 -17.69 2.18
C ASP A 147 -0.29 -16.42 2.77
N LEU A 148 1.05 -16.33 2.71
CA LEU A 148 1.78 -15.18 3.24
C LEU A 148 1.48 -13.87 2.49
N TRP A 149 1.25 -13.95 1.17
CA TRP A 149 0.83 -12.80 0.37
C TRP A 149 -0.54 -12.26 0.81
N GLU A 150 -1.50 -13.14 1.02
CA GLU A 150 -2.82 -12.77 1.53
C GLU A 150 -2.74 -12.15 2.93
N ARG A 151 -1.99 -12.80 3.84
CA ARG A 151 -1.81 -12.34 5.23
C ARG A 151 -1.08 -11.01 5.31
N LYS A 152 -0.17 -10.72 4.39
CA LYS A 152 0.42 -9.38 4.22
C LYS A 152 -0.65 -8.32 4.01
N TYR A 153 -1.59 -8.55 3.09
CA TYR A 153 -2.62 -7.58 2.78
C TYR A 153 -3.64 -7.41 3.90
N VAL A 154 -3.92 -8.46 4.62
CA VAL A 154 -4.70 -8.37 5.87
C VAL A 154 -4.02 -7.42 6.85
N LEU A 155 -2.73 -7.63 7.13
CA LEU A 155 -1.96 -6.75 8.02
C LEU A 155 -1.95 -5.30 7.54
N LEU A 156 -1.73 -5.07 6.25
CA LEU A 156 -1.70 -3.71 5.68
C LEU A 156 -3.08 -3.03 5.69
N GLY A 157 -4.16 -3.79 5.48
CA GLY A 157 -5.53 -3.27 5.57
C GLY A 157 -5.89 -2.87 6.99
N LEU A 158 -5.60 -3.74 7.97
CA LEU A 158 -5.82 -3.47 9.39
C LEU A 158 -4.94 -2.31 9.89
N ASP A 159 -3.66 -2.24 9.46
CA ASP A 159 -2.77 -1.14 9.80
C ASP A 159 -3.30 0.21 9.33
N ARG A 160 -3.82 0.27 8.08
CA ARG A 160 -4.42 1.50 7.56
C ARG A 160 -5.71 1.88 8.27
N TYR A 161 -6.55 0.91 8.61
CA TYR A 161 -7.75 1.17 9.40
C TYR A 161 -7.39 1.73 10.79
N TYR A 162 -6.46 1.08 11.48
CA TYR A 162 -5.98 1.52 12.80
C TYR A 162 -5.40 2.93 12.78
N ASP A 163 -4.66 3.27 11.73
CA ASP A 163 -3.97 4.55 11.58
C ASP A 163 -4.91 5.70 11.17
N LEU A 164 -5.84 5.44 10.26
CA LEU A 164 -6.57 6.49 9.54
C LEU A 164 -8.06 6.58 9.89
N VAL A 165 -8.63 5.54 10.49
CA VAL A 165 -10.08 5.47 10.78
C VAL A 165 -10.32 5.39 12.28
N GLU A 166 -9.79 4.35 12.94
CA GLU A 166 -10.01 4.13 14.36
C GLU A 166 -8.90 3.27 14.99
N ALA A 167 -8.23 3.81 16.01
CA ALA A 167 -7.19 3.10 16.77
C ALA A 167 -7.81 2.11 17.77
N ASP A 168 -8.54 1.11 17.27
CA ASP A 168 -9.17 0.08 18.10
C ASP A 168 -8.11 -0.94 18.60
N PRO A 169 -7.99 -1.15 19.94
CA PRO A 169 -7.11 -2.16 20.49
C PRO A 169 -7.37 -3.59 19.99
N ALA A 170 -8.60 -3.92 19.57
CA ALA A 170 -8.91 -5.23 19.00
C ALA A 170 -8.25 -5.43 17.63
N VAL A 171 -8.17 -4.38 16.81
CA VAL A 171 -7.47 -4.38 15.53
C VAL A 171 -5.97 -4.58 15.76
N LEU A 172 -5.38 -3.87 16.74
CA LEU A 172 -3.96 -4.04 17.06
C LEU A 172 -3.66 -5.46 17.54
N ARG A 173 -4.49 -6.04 18.41
CA ARG A 173 -4.34 -7.44 18.84
C ARG A 173 -4.41 -8.40 17.65
N ALA A 174 -5.38 -8.24 16.77
CA ALA A 174 -5.50 -9.10 15.59
C ALA A 174 -4.25 -9.02 14.68
N MET A 175 -3.66 -7.83 14.51
CA MET A 175 -2.40 -7.69 13.78
C MET A 175 -1.23 -8.38 14.48
N THR A 176 -1.12 -8.23 15.80
CA THR A 176 -0.04 -8.89 16.58
C THR A 176 -0.19 -10.41 16.58
N ASP A 177 -1.41 -10.92 16.79
CA ASP A 177 -1.68 -12.36 16.77
C ASP A 177 -1.39 -12.97 15.38
N GLN A 178 -1.78 -12.27 14.30
CA GLN A 178 -1.46 -12.68 12.93
C GLN A 178 0.05 -12.71 12.68
N ALA A 179 0.78 -11.67 13.11
CA ALA A 179 2.23 -11.58 12.92
C ALA A 179 2.96 -12.65 13.75
N ASP A 180 2.53 -12.88 14.99
CA ASP A 180 3.10 -13.90 15.85
C ASP A 180 2.88 -15.29 15.27
N CYS A 181 1.69 -15.60 14.75
CA CYS A 181 1.42 -16.83 14.03
C CYS A 181 2.36 -17.02 12.82
N ILE A 182 2.65 -15.95 12.07
CA ILE A 182 3.62 -16.02 10.95
C ILE A 182 5.02 -16.35 11.49
N ILE A 183 5.49 -15.65 12.53
CA ILE A 183 6.81 -15.88 13.14
C ILE A 183 6.95 -17.31 13.67
N GLU A 184 5.87 -17.89 14.19
CA GLU A 184 5.89 -19.30 14.66
C GLU A 184 6.08 -20.28 13.51
N GLN A 185 5.52 -20.01 12.36
CA GLN A 185 5.50 -20.90 11.19
C GLN A 185 6.73 -20.72 10.29
N VAL A 186 7.23 -19.48 10.15
CA VAL A 186 8.20 -19.06 9.14
C VAL A 186 9.46 -18.53 9.80
N GLY A 187 10.63 -18.92 9.27
CA GLY A 187 11.92 -18.47 9.80
C GLY A 187 13.05 -19.43 9.45
N GLU A 188 14.10 -19.38 10.25
CA GLU A 188 15.21 -20.32 10.17
C GLU A 188 14.75 -21.75 10.56
N PRO A 189 15.38 -22.80 10.03
CA PRO A 189 15.07 -24.17 10.41
C PRO A 189 15.00 -24.37 11.93
N PRO A 190 14.05 -25.14 12.47
CA PRO A 190 13.14 -26.06 11.74
C PRO A 190 11.85 -25.44 11.17
N LYS A 191 11.71 -24.11 11.19
CA LYS A 191 10.58 -23.42 10.56
C LYS A 191 10.72 -23.43 9.04
N VAL A 192 9.64 -23.11 8.33
CA VAL A 192 9.64 -23.04 6.87
C VAL A 192 10.35 -21.76 6.42
N PRO A 193 11.35 -21.84 5.52
CA PRO A 193 12.00 -20.66 4.99
C PRO A 193 11.01 -19.78 4.19
N ILE A 194 11.05 -18.47 4.39
CA ILE A 194 10.14 -17.54 3.69
C ILE A 194 10.29 -17.61 2.17
N THR A 195 11.52 -17.82 1.69
CA THR A 195 11.85 -17.89 0.28
C THR A 195 11.43 -19.20 -0.40
N SER A 196 10.86 -20.16 0.34
CA SER A 196 10.29 -21.39 -0.21
C SER A 196 8.75 -21.36 -0.26
N LEU A 197 8.14 -20.22 0.05
CA LEU A 197 6.70 -20.07 0.18
C LEU A 197 6.17 -19.03 -0.78
N GLY A 198 5.15 -19.35 -1.53
CA GLY A 198 4.49 -18.41 -2.40
C GLY A 198 4.01 -19.02 -3.73
N TRP A 199 3.47 -18.18 -4.58
CA TRP A 199 2.87 -18.58 -5.85
C TRP A 199 3.76 -18.28 -7.06
N SER A 200 4.70 -17.32 -6.95
CA SER A 200 5.65 -17.05 -8.03
C SER A 200 6.80 -18.07 -8.01
N PRO A 201 7.42 -18.33 -9.17
CA PRO A 201 8.47 -19.34 -9.25
C PRO A 201 9.70 -19.09 -8.38
N ASN A 202 9.95 -17.84 -7.99
CA ASN A 202 11.06 -17.47 -7.10
C ASN A 202 10.59 -16.97 -5.73
N HIS A 203 9.30 -17.12 -5.41
CA HIS A 203 8.66 -16.87 -4.11
C HIS A 203 8.91 -15.46 -3.52
N ILE A 204 9.19 -14.46 -4.35
CA ILE A 204 9.52 -13.08 -3.91
C ILE A 204 8.35 -12.43 -3.17
N GLU A 205 7.11 -12.77 -3.49
CA GLU A 205 5.92 -12.16 -2.89
C GLU A 205 5.83 -12.36 -1.38
N SER A 206 6.30 -13.47 -0.84
CA SER A 206 6.28 -13.73 0.60
C SER A 206 7.19 -12.77 1.37
N SER A 207 8.31 -12.38 0.79
CA SER A 207 9.25 -11.42 1.39
C SER A 207 8.73 -9.99 1.44
N THR A 208 7.61 -9.71 0.77
CA THR A 208 6.90 -8.42 0.88
C THR A 208 6.24 -8.20 2.24
N LEU A 209 6.21 -9.21 3.11
CA LEU A 209 5.89 -9.08 4.54
C LEU A 209 6.80 -8.10 5.27
N LEU A 210 7.95 -7.74 4.69
CA LEU A 210 8.86 -6.75 5.27
C LEU A 210 8.14 -5.44 5.62
N GLU A 211 7.24 -4.93 4.77
CA GLU A 211 6.49 -3.68 5.03
C GLU A 211 5.59 -3.78 6.28
N PRO A 212 4.62 -4.70 6.38
CA PRO A 212 3.73 -4.75 7.53
C PRO A 212 4.46 -5.08 8.83
N PHE A 213 5.53 -5.87 8.82
CA PHE A 213 6.31 -6.15 10.01
C PHE A 213 7.06 -4.93 10.53
N MET A 214 7.63 -4.09 9.64
CA MET A 214 8.24 -2.83 10.04
C MET A 214 7.22 -1.83 10.58
N ARG A 215 6.02 -1.76 9.98
CA ARG A 215 4.92 -0.93 10.49
C ARG A 215 4.47 -1.39 11.88
N LEU A 216 4.34 -2.69 12.08
CA LEU A 216 3.97 -3.25 13.37
C LEU A 216 5.04 -3.02 14.43
N TYR A 217 6.33 -3.13 14.08
CA TYR A 217 7.43 -2.72 14.96
C TYR A 217 7.32 -1.25 15.36
N ASN A 218 7.07 -0.35 14.40
CA ASN A 218 6.93 1.08 14.70
C ASN A 218 5.74 1.40 15.61
N ARG A 219 4.67 0.57 15.60
CA ARG A 219 3.51 0.73 16.49
C ARG A 219 3.73 0.16 17.90
N THR A 220 4.40 -0.97 17.99
CA THR A 220 4.48 -1.76 19.24
C THR A 220 5.82 -1.68 19.95
N GLY A 221 6.91 -1.43 19.23
CA GLY A 221 8.28 -1.54 19.73
C GLY A 221 8.75 -2.98 19.99
N GLU A 222 7.94 -3.98 19.65
CA GLU A 222 8.22 -5.37 19.91
C GLU A 222 9.35 -5.90 19.03
N LYS A 223 10.49 -6.18 19.65
CA LYS A 223 11.74 -6.54 18.97
C LYS A 223 11.58 -7.73 18.00
N ARG A 224 10.70 -8.69 18.30
CA ARG A 224 10.45 -9.86 17.45
C ARG A 224 10.04 -9.50 16.01
N TYR A 225 9.33 -8.39 15.81
CA TYR A 225 8.93 -7.93 14.46
C TYR A 225 10.12 -7.37 13.69
N LEU A 226 11.00 -6.62 14.36
CA LEU A 226 12.25 -6.16 13.74
C LEU A 226 13.20 -7.34 13.47
N ASP A 227 13.28 -8.33 14.36
CA ASP A 227 14.11 -9.51 14.13
C ASP A 227 13.61 -10.34 12.95
N PHE A 228 12.29 -10.46 12.78
CA PHE A 228 11.71 -11.11 11.59
C PHE A 228 11.99 -10.31 10.31
N ALA A 229 11.91 -8.98 10.36
CA ALA A 229 12.29 -8.13 9.24
C ALA A 229 13.78 -8.31 8.86
N ARG A 230 14.68 -8.41 9.83
CA ARG A 230 16.11 -8.74 9.61
C ARG A 230 16.29 -10.10 8.96
N TYR A 231 15.53 -11.10 9.39
CA TYR A 231 15.52 -12.42 8.78
C TYR A 231 15.14 -12.31 7.30
N ILE A 232 14.03 -11.60 6.95
CA ILE A 232 13.64 -11.40 5.55
C ILE A 232 14.79 -10.79 4.73
N VAL A 233 15.39 -9.70 5.21
CA VAL A 233 16.51 -9.05 4.50
C VAL A 233 17.70 -10.00 4.34
N SER A 234 18.02 -10.81 5.37
CA SER A 234 19.17 -11.74 5.33
C SER A 234 18.97 -12.91 4.36
N THR A 235 17.73 -13.25 3.99
CA THR A 235 17.45 -14.30 3.00
C THR A 235 17.67 -13.85 1.55
N GLY A 236 17.90 -12.55 1.31
CA GLY A 236 17.96 -11.99 -0.04
C GLY A 236 16.60 -11.76 -0.68
N GLY A 237 15.51 -12.21 -0.06
CA GLY A 237 14.11 -11.91 -0.44
C GLY A 237 13.50 -12.83 -1.49
N SER A 238 14.22 -13.82 -2.03
CA SER A 238 13.75 -14.67 -3.13
C SER A 238 14.46 -16.02 -3.14
N GLU A 239 13.82 -17.07 -3.64
CA GLU A 239 14.46 -18.37 -3.80
C GLU A 239 15.53 -18.32 -4.90
N GLY A 240 16.76 -18.69 -4.55
CA GLY A 240 17.88 -18.81 -5.47
C GLY A 240 18.50 -17.47 -5.90
N TYR A 241 17.94 -16.32 -5.49
CA TYR A 241 18.44 -14.99 -5.86
C TYR A 241 18.44 -14.04 -4.66
N ASP A 242 19.55 -13.34 -4.46
CA ASP A 242 19.61 -12.24 -3.49
C ASP A 242 19.24 -10.92 -4.20
N ILE A 243 17.95 -10.55 -4.11
CA ILE A 243 17.42 -9.36 -4.77
C ILE A 243 18.00 -8.08 -4.15
N PHE A 244 18.26 -8.05 -2.83
CA PHE A 244 18.92 -6.90 -2.20
C PHE A 244 20.35 -6.73 -2.70
N ARG A 245 21.07 -7.83 -2.87
CA ARG A 245 22.44 -7.82 -3.39
C ARG A 245 22.47 -7.41 -4.87
N GLN A 246 21.58 -7.94 -5.68
CA GLN A 246 21.48 -7.55 -7.10
C GLN A 246 21.17 -6.05 -7.22
N ALA A 247 20.25 -5.52 -6.44
CA ALA A 247 19.96 -4.07 -6.41
C ALA A 247 21.17 -3.26 -5.90
N TYR A 248 21.85 -3.72 -4.84
CA TYR A 248 23.09 -3.08 -4.33
C TYR A 248 24.17 -2.99 -5.40
N ASP A 249 24.33 -4.04 -6.20
CA ASP A 249 25.31 -4.14 -7.30
C ASP A 249 24.82 -3.45 -8.58
N ASN A 250 23.64 -2.80 -8.54
CA ASN A 250 23.07 -2.03 -9.64
C ASN A 250 22.70 -2.89 -10.87
N VAL A 251 22.28 -4.15 -10.65
CA VAL A 251 21.72 -5.00 -11.71
C VAL A 251 20.43 -4.39 -12.23
N PRO A 252 20.19 -4.35 -13.56
CA PRO A 252 18.93 -3.85 -14.11
C PRO A 252 17.72 -4.65 -13.64
N PRO A 253 16.55 -4.01 -13.36
CA PRO A 253 15.40 -4.70 -12.77
C PRO A 253 14.90 -5.91 -13.58
N HIS A 254 14.93 -5.85 -14.90
CA HIS A 254 14.52 -6.94 -15.78
C HIS A 254 15.50 -8.15 -15.81
N GLU A 255 16.68 -8.01 -15.21
CA GLU A 255 17.65 -9.09 -15.01
C GLU A 255 17.67 -9.63 -13.57
N MET A 256 16.91 -8.98 -12.65
CA MET A 256 16.88 -9.36 -11.24
C MET A 256 15.90 -10.52 -11.02
N GLY A 257 16.27 -11.42 -10.09
CA GLY A 257 15.43 -12.59 -9.80
C GLY A 257 15.45 -13.67 -10.89
N GLY A 258 16.48 -13.65 -11.76
CA GLY A 258 16.63 -14.57 -12.88
C GLY A 258 15.52 -14.38 -13.92
N PRO A 259 14.85 -15.46 -14.36
CA PRO A 259 13.81 -15.35 -15.37
C PRO A 259 12.45 -14.83 -14.82
N TYR A 260 12.41 -14.37 -13.57
CA TYR A 260 11.17 -14.01 -12.86
C TYR A 260 11.24 -12.60 -12.26
N PRO A 261 11.47 -11.54 -13.06
CA PRO A 261 11.62 -10.18 -12.57
C PRO A 261 10.26 -9.54 -12.26
N LYS A 262 9.53 -10.10 -11.29
CA LYS A 262 8.20 -9.63 -10.88
C LYS A 262 8.22 -8.17 -10.43
N ALA A 263 7.55 -7.30 -11.15
CA ALA A 263 7.64 -5.86 -10.98
C ALA A 263 6.95 -5.37 -9.70
N TYR A 264 5.70 -5.77 -9.50
CA TYR A 264 4.90 -5.34 -8.35
C TYR A 264 5.48 -5.82 -7.03
N GLU A 265 5.81 -7.11 -6.96
CA GLU A 265 6.32 -7.76 -5.75
C GLU A 265 7.69 -7.21 -5.38
N MET A 266 8.58 -7.00 -6.36
CA MET A 266 9.90 -6.40 -6.14
C MET A 266 9.77 -5.01 -5.51
N MET A 267 9.01 -4.10 -6.11
CA MET A 267 8.79 -2.77 -5.54
C MET A 267 8.13 -2.84 -4.16
N SER A 268 7.16 -3.73 -3.98
CA SER A 268 6.45 -3.89 -2.71
C SER A 268 7.38 -4.38 -1.58
N MET A 269 8.36 -5.24 -1.88
CA MET A 269 9.39 -5.62 -0.91
C MET A 269 10.28 -4.42 -0.57
N PHE A 270 10.64 -3.61 -1.55
CA PHE A 270 11.48 -2.44 -1.34
C PHE A 270 10.74 -1.26 -0.66
N GLU A 271 9.42 -1.16 -0.74
CA GLU A 271 8.65 -0.28 0.17
C GLU A 271 8.93 -0.64 1.64
N GLY A 272 8.96 -1.94 1.95
CA GLY A 272 9.36 -2.44 3.27
C GLY A 272 10.83 -2.18 3.61
N ALA A 273 11.72 -2.24 2.62
CA ALA A 273 13.14 -1.93 2.80
C ALA A 273 13.38 -0.46 3.19
N VAL A 274 12.60 0.47 2.65
CA VAL A 274 12.64 1.89 3.07
C VAL A 274 12.19 2.04 4.53
N GLU A 275 11.12 1.36 4.94
CA GLU A 275 10.68 1.36 6.34
C GLU A 275 11.74 0.73 7.27
N TYR A 276 12.39 -0.35 6.83
CA TYR A 276 13.50 -0.99 7.55
C TYR A 276 14.70 -0.05 7.72
N TYR A 277 15.07 0.68 6.66
CA TYR A 277 16.14 1.68 6.72
C TYR A 277 15.84 2.80 7.72
N ARG A 278 14.62 3.32 7.76
CA ARG A 278 14.23 4.36 8.73
C ARG A 278 14.53 3.95 10.18
N VAL A 279 14.31 2.69 10.49
CA VAL A 279 14.53 2.13 11.83
C VAL A 279 16.00 1.78 12.08
N THR A 280 16.67 1.16 11.11
CA THR A 280 17.99 0.56 11.32
C THR A 280 19.15 1.47 10.92
N GLY A 281 18.94 2.36 9.95
CA GLY A 281 20.01 3.13 9.32
C GLY A 281 20.98 2.26 8.51
N ASP A 282 20.52 1.10 7.99
CA ASP A 282 21.34 0.14 7.26
C ASP A 282 21.69 0.66 5.86
N GLU A 283 22.91 1.10 5.65
CA GLU A 283 23.38 1.70 4.40
C GLU A 283 23.47 0.69 3.24
N TYR A 284 23.60 -0.61 3.51
CA TYR A 284 23.50 -1.62 2.47
C TYR A 284 22.09 -1.66 1.89
N VAL A 285 21.08 -1.70 2.74
CA VAL A 285 19.67 -1.69 2.32
C VAL A 285 19.32 -0.35 1.65
N ARG A 286 19.84 0.78 2.19
CA ARG A 286 19.64 2.09 1.57
C ARG A 286 20.16 2.14 0.13
N ARG A 287 21.40 1.70 -0.08
CA ARG A 287 21.98 1.67 -1.43
C ARG A 287 21.20 0.75 -2.35
N SER A 288 20.72 -0.40 -1.85
CA SER A 288 19.91 -1.33 -2.64
C SER A 288 18.63 -0.66 -3.15
N PHE A 289 17.84 -0.03 -2.28
CA PHE A 289 16.58 0.58 -2.74
C PHE A 289 16.80 1.85 -3.58
N MET A 290 17.83 2.64 -3.34
CA MET A 290 18.14 3.81 -4.17
C MET A 290 18.59 3.41 -5.57
N ASN A 291 19.47 2.42 -5.69
CA ASN A 291 19.86 1.89 -6.98
C ASN A 291 18.67 1.30 -7.75
N LEU A 292 17.81 0.54 -7.07
CA LEU A 292 16.60 0.00 -7.69
C LEU A 292 15.68 1.11 -8.19
N TYR A 293 15.43 2.14 -7.36
CA TYR A 293 14.64 3.30 -7.75
C TYR A 293 15.18 3.96 -9.03
N ASP A 294 16.47 4.25 -9.05
CA ASP A 294 17.12 4.89 -10.21
C ASP A 294 17.07 4.01 -11.47
N ASN A 295 17.24 2.69 -11.32
CA ASN A 295 17.16 1.75 -12.42
C ASN A 295 15.75 1.62 -12.99
N ILE A 296 14.74 1.46 -12.12
CA ILE A 296 13.33 1.42 -12.56
C ILE A 296 13.00 2.69 -13.33
N ARG A 297 13.31 3.85 -12.77
CA ARG A 297 13.03 5.15 -13.40
C ARG A 297 13.62 5.29 -14.80
N ARG A 298 14.83 4.80 -15.01
CA ARG A 298 15.55 4.96 -16.29
C ARG A 298 15.23 3.89 -17.32
N ASN A 299 15.00 2.66 -16.87
CA ASN A 299 14.96 1.50 -17.76
C ASN A 299 13.57 0.89 -17.94
N GLU A 300 12.66 1.15 -16.97
CA GLU A 300 11.39 0.45 -16.94
C GLU A 300 10.17 1.37 -17.06
N ILE A 301 10.28 2.64 -16.63
CA ILE A 301 9.15 3.57 -16.65
C ILE A 301 9.06 4.30 -17.98
N THR A 302 7.95 4.10 -18.66
CA THR A 302 7.64 4.66 -19.97
C THR A 302 7.29 6.14 -19.93
N ILE A 303 7.08 6.73 -21.10
CA ILE A 303 6.66 8.14 -21.23
C ILE A 303 5.32 8.43 -20.53
N VAL A 304 4.45 7.42 -20.35
CA VAL A 304 3.16 7.58 -19.63
C VAL A 304 3.27 7.34 -18.13
N GLY A 305 4.47 7.12 -17.60
CA GLY A 305 4.70 6.96 -16.16
C GLY A 305 4.39 5.58 -15.60
N ASN A 306 4.09 4.60 -16.44
CA ASN A 306 3.86 3.22 -16.09
C ASN A 306 4.88 2.30 -16.78
N GLY A 307 5.00 1.06 -16.35
CA GLY A 307 5.92 0.08 -16.90
C GLY A 307 5.43 -1.35 -16.73
N GLY A 308 6.26 -2.27 -17.17
CA GLY A 308 6.08 -3.70 -16.92
C GLY A 308 5.30 -4.46 -17.98
N GLY A 309 5.75 -5.67 -18.21
CA GLY A 309 5.06 -6.76 -18.85
C GLY A 309 5.00 -6.81 -20.35
N ASP A 310 5.40 -7.96 -20.87
CA ASP A 310 5.22 -8.30 -22.27
C ASP A 310 3.78 -8.70 -22.62
N GLN A 311 3.38 -8.40 -23.86
CA GLN A 311 2.24 -8.99 -24.53
C GLN A 311 2.72 -9.72 -25.82
N PRO A 312 2.33 -10.96 -26.06
CA PRO A 312 1.47 -11.80 -25.23
C PRO A 312 2.11 -12.21 -23.92
N TYR A 313 1.27 -12.68 -23.01
CA TYR A 313 1.60 -13.15 -21.69
C TYR A 313 2.86 -14.03 -21.61
N HIS A 314 3.82 -13.63 -20.78
CA HIS A 314 5.01 -14.42 -20.50
C HIS A 314 4.74 -15.36 -19.31
N PRO A 315 4.82 -16.70 -19.49
CA PRO A 315 4.41 -17.65 -18.46
C PRO A 315 5.14 -17.52 -17.13
N ALA A 316 6.44 -17.17 -17.16
CA ALA A 316 7.27 -17.11 -15.96
C ALA A 316 6.95 -15.94 -15.04
N VAL A 317 6.48 -14.81 -15.57
CA VAL A 317 6.15 -13.59 -14.81
C VAL A 317 4.70 -13.18 -14.96
N MET A 318 3.92 -14.00 -15.65
CA MET A 318 2.50 -13.77 -15.87
C MET A 318 2.21 -12.42 -16.57
N GLY A 319 3.13 -11.94 -17.41
CA GLY A 319 3.05 -10.63 -18.07
C GLY A 319 3.27 -9.43 -17.14
N GLU A 320 3.58 -9.62 -15.87
CA GLU A 320 3.65 -8.61 -14.81
C GLU A 320 5.10 -8.37 -14.35
N GLY A 321 6.07 -8.65 -15.22
CA GLY A 321 7.49 -8.50 -14.94
C GLY A 321 8.09 -7.24 -15.52
N TRP A 322 9.26 -6.88 -15.05
CA TRP A 322 10.14 -5.94 -15.74
C TRP A 322 10.66 -6.56 -17.02
N ASP A 323 10.74 -5.80 -18.10
CA ASP A 323 11.14 -6.27 -19.41
C ASP A 323 11.92 -5.23 -20.22
N HIS A 324 12.61 -4.32 -19.52
CA HIS A 324 13.27 -3.16 -20.13
C HIS A 324 12.28 -2.20 -20.81
N THR A 325 11.12 -2.04 -20.17
CA THR A 325 9.94 -1.44 -20.77
C THR A 325 10.17 -0.04 -21.33
N ALA A 326 10.94 0.81 -20.64
CA ALA A 326 11.21 2.18 -21.11
C ALA A 326 12.00 2.22 -22.41
N VAL A 327 12.97 1.34 -22.57
CA VAL A 327 13.82 1.26 -23.76
C VAL A 327 13.06 0.64 -24.94
N GLU A 328 12.29 -0.39 -24.66
CA GLU A 328 11.52 -1.15 -25.66
C GLU A 328 10.12 -0.58 -25.95
N GLN A 329 9.76 0.55 -25.32
CA GLN A 329 8.37 1.09 -25.41
C GLN A 329 7.91 1.43 -26.82
N THR A 330 8.83 1.68 -27.73
CA THR A 330 8.53 1.98 -29.15
C THR A 330 8.74 0.79 -30.10
N ASN A 331 9.09 -0.38 -29.57
CA ASN A 331 9.26 -1.59 -30.37
C ASN A 331 7.86 -2.07 -30.85
N PRO A 332 7.57 -2.07 -32.17
CA PRO A 332 6.26 -2.42 -32.69
C PRO A 332 5.96 -3.93 -32.59
N ASP A 333 6.98 -4.75 -32.38
CA ASP A 333 6.84 -6.21 -32.30
C ASP A 333 6.43 -6.67 -30.92
N ILE A 334 6.51 -5.80 -29.90
CA ILE A 334 6.20 -6.10 -28.52
C ILE A 334 5.10 -5.17 -28.01
N THR A 335 4.00 -5.77 -27.55
CA THR A 335 2.92 -5.02 -26.90
C THR A 335 3.15 -4.97 -25.40
N ARG A 336 3.27 -3.77 -24.82
CA ARG A 336 3.52 -3.59 -23.40
C ARG A 336 2.21 -3.61 -22.60
N MET A 337 2.19 -4.39 -21.53
CA MET A 337 1.03 -4.54 -20.66
C MET A 337 0.74 -3.26 -19.87
N MET A 338 1.74 -2.66 -19.29
CA MET A 338 1.65 -1.51 -18.39
C MET A 338 0.54 -1.71 -17.34
N GLU A 339 0.76 -2.67 -16.46
CA GLU A 339 -0.19 -3.06 -15.43
C GLU A 339 -0.50 -1.90 -14.48
N THR A 340 -1.78 -1.65 -14.18
CA THR A 340 -2.18 -0.59 -13.24
C THR A 340 -1.60 -0.82 -11.83
N CYS A 341 -1.49 -2.07 -11.36
CA CYS A 341 -0.85 -2.35 -10.08
C CYS A 341 0.62 -1.92 -10.05
N VAL A 342 1.36 -2.16 -11.14
CA VAL A 342 2.77 -1.74 -11.25
C VAL A 342 2.88 -0.22 -11.14
N GLY A 343 2.08 0.52 -11.90
CA GLY A 343 2.11 1.99 -11.86
C GLY A 343 1.74 2.58 -10.50
N VAL A 344 0.69 2.07 -9.85
CA VAL A 344 0.32 2.50 -8.49
C VAL A 344 1.42 2.18 -7.48
N THR A 345 2.08 1.02 -7.61
CA THR A 345 3.17 0.65 -6.69
C THR A 345 4.42 1.46 -6.95
N TRP A 346 4.71 1.80 -8.22
CA TRP A 346 5.73 2.78 -8.55
C TRP A 346 5.47 4.13 -7.89
N MET A 347 4.26 4.67 -8.00
CA MET A 347 3.86 5.90 -7.31
C MET A 347 4.06 5.83 -5.80
N LYS A 348 3.71 4.71 -5.15
CA LYS A 348 3.93 4.50 -3.71
C LYS A 348 5.41 4.45 -3.37
N PHE A 349 6.21 3.75 -4.16
CA PHE A 349 7.66 3.67 -3.96
C PHE A 349 8.32 5.05 -4.14
N CYS A 350 7.96 5.80 -5.20
CA CYS A 350 8.37 7.19 -5.37
C CYS A 350 7.97 8.06 -4.17
N SER A 351 6.76 7.91 -3.62
CA SER A 351 6.33 8.62 -2.42
C SER A 351 7.19 8.29 -1.19
N GLN A 352 7.66 7.05 -1.04
CA GLN A 352 8.60 6.67 0.02
C GLN A 352 9.97 7.34 -0.15
N ILE A 353 10.49 7.37 -1.39
CA ILE A 353 11.76 8.04 -1.72
C ILE A 353 11.62 9.55 -1.51
N LEU A 354 10.53 10.16 -2.00
CA LEU A 354 10.24 11.57 -1.82
C LEU A 354 10.22 11.98 -0.34
N ARG A 355 9.51 11.23 0.48
CA ARG A 355 9.45 11.49 1.93
C ARG A 355 10.82 11.42 2.57
N LEU A 356 11.57 10.38 2.27
CA LEU A 356 12.88 10.13 2.87
C LEU A 356 13.92 11.20 2.47
N THR A 357 13.93 11.62 1.20
CA THR A 357 15.02 12.38 0.60
C THR A 357 14.66 13.81 0.24
N GLY A 358 13.39 14.10 -0.02
CA GLY A 358 12.95 15.36 -0.63
C GLY A 358 13.35 15.48 -2.12
N ASP A 359 13.71 14.38 -2.79
CA ASP A 359 14.15 14.40 -4.18
C ASP A 359 13.00 14.76 -5.12
N PRO A 360 13.08 15.89 -5.86
CA PRO A 360 12.03 16.32 -6.77
C PRO A 360 11.81 15.37 -7.94
N SER A 361 12.80 14.55 -8.32
CA SER A 361 12.63 13.56 -9.39
C SER A 361 11.55 12.53 -9.06
N ALA A 362 11.30 12.26 -7.78
CA ALA A 362 10.23 11.39 -7.36
C ALA A 362 8.84 12.05 -7.52
N VAL A 363 8.76 13.37 -7.41
CA VAL A 363 7.53 14.14 -7.71
C VAL A 363 7.21 14.06 -9.20
N ASP A 364 8.22 14.26 -10.06
CA ASP A 364 8.06 14.18 -11.52
C ASP A 364 7.50 12.81 -11.95
N GLU A 365 7.99 11.73 -11.34
CA GLU A 365 7.49 10.38 -11.64
C GLU A 365 6.05 10.17 -11.14
N ILE A 366 5.72 10.65 -9.94
CA ILE A 366 4.37 10.61 -9.38
C ILE A 366 3.40 11.39 -10.28
N GLU A 367 3.75 12.62 -10.63
CA GLU A 367 2.92 13.49 -11.48
C GLU A 367 2.70 12.88 -12.87
N LYS A 368 3.78 12.41 -13.51
CA LYS A 368 3.72 11.73 -14.80
C LYS A 368 2.75 10.54 -14.79
N TYR A 369 2.82 9.69 -13.76
CA TYR A 369 1.93 8.57 -13.64
C TYR A 369 0.48 9.00 -13.38
N ILE A 370 0.24 9.95 -12.49
CA ILE A 370 -1.11 10.43 -12.19
C ILE A 370 -1.81 10.92 -13.45
N TYR A 371 -1.21 11.86 -14.17
CA TYR A 371 -1.86 12.49 -15.32
C TYR A 371 -2.02 11.58 -16.54
N ASN A 372 -1.19 10.56 -16.68
CA ASN A 372 -1.22 9.70 -17.87
C ASN A 372 -1.65 8.27 -17.53
N GLY A 373 -0.85 7.54 -16.72
CA GLY A 373 -1.10 6.14 -16.43
C GLY A 373 -2.34 5.90 -15.58
N LEU A 374 -2.46 6.62 -14.45
CA LEU A 374 -3.54 6.42 -13.49
C LEU A 374 -4.91 6.87 -14.02
N LEU A 375 -5.00 8.14 -14.47
CA LEU A 375 -6.25 8.67 -15.02
C LEU A 375 -6.62 7.95 -16.32
N GLY A 376 -5.61 7.57 -17.12
CA GLY A 376 -5.84 6.76 -18.33
C GLY A 376 -6.37 5.35 -18.04
N ALA A 377 -6.10 4.79 -16.86
CA ALA A 377 -6.60 3.48 -16.46
C ALA A 377 -8.01 3.53 -15.85
N MET A 378 -8.43 4.69 -15.33
CA MET A 378 -9.72 4.85 -14.66
C MET A 378 -10.87 4.83 -15.70
N LYS A 379 -11.95 4.13 -15.37
CA LYS A 379 -13.19 4.25 -16.13
C LYS A 379 -13.84 5.61 -15.85
N PRO A 380 -14.38 6.28 -16.87
CA PRO A 380 -15.03 7.58 -16.71
C PRO A 380 -16.19 7.60 -15.70
N SER A 381 -16.86 6.45 -15.52
CA SER A 381 -17.92 6.25 -14.52
C SER A 381 -17.43 6.17 -13.07
N GLY A 382 -16.13 6.03 -12.86
CA GLY A 382 -15.54 5.87 -11.51
C GLY A 382 -15.67 4.47 -10.89
N ASP A 383 -16.33 3.54 -11.57
CA ASP A 383 -16.66 2.19 -11.06
C ASP A 383 -15.59 1.13 -11.36
N GLY A 384 -14.36 1.53 -11.64
CA GLY A 384 -13.25 0.61 -11.82
C GLY A 384 -12.07 1.16 -12.59
N PHE A 385 -11.04 0.29 -12.68
CA PHE A 385 -9.79 0.54 -13.38
C PHE A 385 -9.46 -0.60 -14.31
N SER A 386 -8.79 -0.31 -15.43
CA SER A 386 -8.26 -1.34 -16.31
C SER A 386 -7.10 -2.10 -15.66
N TYR A 387 -6.91 -3.34 -16.05
CA TYR A 387 -5.75 -4.15 -15.68
C TYR A 387 -4.57 -3.80 -16.59
N VAL A 388 -4.78 -3.95 -17.90
CA VAL A 388 -3.81 -3.72 -18.96
C VAL A 388 -4.06 -2.39 -19.64
N ASN A 389 -3.01 -1.62 -19.87
CA ASN A 389 -3.05 -0.30 -20.50
C ASN A 389 -2.08 -0.25 -21.67
N LEU A 390 -2.55 -0.55 -22.88
CA LEU A 390 -1.70 -0.60 -24.05
C LEU A 390 -1.41 0.80 -24.62
N PHE A 391 -0.27 0.98 -25.25
CA PHE A 391 0.10 2.24 -25.92
C PHE A 391 -0.82 2.63 -27.08
N ASN A 392 -1.50 1.66 -27.69
CA ASN A 392 -2.51 1.92 -28.73
C ASN A 392 -3.81 2.51 -28.16
N GLY A 393 -3.90 2.73 -26.85
CA GLY A 393 -5.07 3.24 -26.14
C GLY A 393 -6.08 2.18 -25.72
N GLU A 394 -5.85 0.91 -26.04
CA GLU A 394 -6.71 -0.19 -25.60
C GLU A 394 -6.59 -0.40 -24.09
N LYS A 395 -7.73 -0.58 -23.42
CA LYS A 395 -7.86 -0.82 -21.99
C LYS A 395 -8.53 -2.16 -21.77
N VAL A 396 -7.85 -3.06 -21.07
CA VAL A 396 -8.40 -4.38 -20.76
C VAL A 396 -8.62 -4.46 -19.24
N THR A 397 -9.87 -4.70 -18.85
CA THR A 397 -10.24 -4.81 -17.42
C THR A 397 -9.74 -6.09 -16.80
N ASN A 398 -9.28 -7.03 -17.62
CA ASN A 398 -8.91 -8.37 -17.20
C ASN A 398 -7.85 -8.96 -18.13
N TYR A 399 -6.88 -9.63 -17.53
CA TYR A 399 -5.77 -10.23 -18.27
C TYR A 399 -5.67 -11.73 -18.00
N GLY A 400 -6.19 -12.51 -18.96
CA GLY A 400 -5.94 -13.96 -19.06
C GLY A 400 -6.63 -14.86 -18.04
N TRP A 401 -7.21 -14.32 -16.97
CA TRP A 401 -7.72 -15.12 -15.84
C TRP A 401 -9.22 -15.04 -15.62
N GLY A 402 -9.94 -14.47 -16.55
CA GLY A 402 -11.36 -14.19 -16.40
C GLY A 402 -11.64 -12.84 -15.74
N THR A 403 -12.88 -12.40 -15.75
CA THR A 403 -13.31 -11.08 -15.23
C THR A 403 -13.37 -11.03 -13.70
N THR A 404 -13.01 -12.12 -13.01
CA THR A 404 -13.24 -12.28 -11.57
C THR A 404 -12.10 -13.05 -10.92
N PHE A 405 -11.68 -12.62 -9.73
CA PHE A 405 -10.92 -13.45 -8.82
C PHE A 405 -11.89 -14.31 -8.00
N GLY A 406 -11.83 -15.62 -8.21
CA GLY A 406 -12.84 -16.52 -7.69
C GLY A 406 -14.22 -16.16 -8.25
N SER A 407 -15.19 -15.91 -7.37
CA SER A 407 -16.53 -15.43 -7.72
C SER A 407 -16.71 -13.92 -7.56
N LEU A 408 -15.64 -13.18 -7.22
CA LEU A 408 -15.72 -11.73 -6.96
C LEU A 408 -15.60 -10.94 -8.26
N PRO A 409 -16.44 -9.93 -8.49
CA PRO A 409 -16.38 -9.06 -9.68
C PRO A 409 -15.27 -8.02 -9.58
N VAL A 410 -14.07 -8.41 -9.11
CA VAL A 410 -12.94 -7.52 -8.87
C VAL A 410 -11.65 -8.15 -9.36
N THR A 411 -10.66 -7.32 -9.65
CA THR A 411 -9.26 -7.72 -9.93
C THR A 411 -8.31 -6.97 -9.01
N CYS A 412 -7.08 -7.45 -8.88
CA CYS A 412 -6.05 -6.74 -8.11
C CYS A 412 -5.88 -5.28 -8.58
N CYS A 413 -5.90 -5.05 -9.89
CA CYS A 413 -5.71 -3.72 -10.48
C CYS A 413 -6.88 -2.78 -10.25
N ASN A 414 -8.13 -3.25 -10.41
CA ASN A 414 -9.27 -2.38 -10.15
C ASN A 414 -9.53 -2.09 -8.67
N LEU A 415 -8.88 -2.85 -7.77
CA LEU A 415 -8.83 -2.55 -6.34
C LEU A 415 -7.61 -1.69 -5.94
N ASN A 416 -6.52 -1.78 -6.70
CA ASN A 416 -5.33 -0.99 -6.43
C ASN A 416 -5.36 0.40 -7.11
N GLY A 417 -6.05 0.55 -8.25
CA GLY A 417 -6.24 1.84 -8.92
C GLY A 417 -6.77 2.95 -8.00
N PRO A 418 -7.83 2.71 -7.21
CA PRO A 418 -8.32 3.68 -6.22
C PRO A 418 -7.27 4.13 -5.21
N MET A 419 -6.29 3.27 -4.88
CA MET A 419 -5.16 3.64 -4.04
C MET A 419 -4.33 4.77 -4.66
N GLY A 420 -4.10 4.75 -5.97
CA GLY A 420 -3.41 5.83 -6.69
C GLY A 420 -4.14 7.16 -6.53
N LEU A 421 -5.46 7.20 -6.74
CA LEU A 421 -6.26 8.42 -6.50
C LEU A 421 -6.20 8.87 -5.04
N ALA A 422 -6.29 7.93 -4.10
CA ALA A 422 -6.26 8.22 -2.67
C ALA A 422 -4.91 8.76 -2.20
N TYR A 423 -3.83 8.52 -2.93
CA TYR A 423 -2.51 9.09 -2.65
C TYR A 423 -2.38 10.56 -3.04
N ILE A 424 -3.15 11.06 -4.02
CA ILE A 424 -3.02 12.43 -4.54
C ILE A 424 -3.05 13.48 -3.42
N PRO A 425 -4.04 13.49 -2.49
CA PRO A 425 -4.08 14.46 -1.40
C PRO A 425 -2.87 14.39 -0.45
N PHE A 426 -2.19 13.22 -0.39
CA PHE A 426 -1.06 13.03 0.52
C PHE A 426 0.27 13.50 -0.05
N VAL A 427 0.36 13.67 -1.36
CA VAL A 427 1.59 14.09 -2.06
C VAL A 427 1.46 15.46 -2.71
N ALA A 428 0.24 15.98 -2.88
CA ALA A 428 0.02 17.27 -3.53
C ALA A 428 0.58 18.46 -2.73
N VAL A 429 0.48 18.39 -1.40
CA VAL A 429 1.10 19.35 -0.49
C VAL A 429 1.67 18.58 0.70
N MET A 430 2.93 18.81 0.99
CA MET A 430 3.65 18.15 2.07
C MET A 430 4.28 19.15 3.02
N GLU A 431 4.74 18.72 4.17
CA GLU A 431 5.41 19.55 5.17
C GLU A 431 6.90 19.22 5.23
N SER A 432 7.73 20.24 5.20
CA SER A 432 9.14 20.17 5.54
C SER A 432 9.44 20.99 6.80
N ASP A 433 10.66 20.88 7.34
CA ASP A 433 11.11 21.72 8.47
C ASP A 433 11.21 23.21 8.10
N ARG A 434 11.06 23.55 6.81
CA ARG A 434 11.05 24.93 6.29
C ARG A 434 9.65 25.43 5.93
N GLY A 435 8.61 24.62 6.16
CA GLY A 435 7.22 24.90 5.82
C GLY A 435 6.67 24.00 4.72
N PRO A 436 5.47 24.31 4.20
CA PRO A 436 4.81 23.50 3.18
C PRO A 436 5.59 23.46 1.87
N VAL A 437 5.54 22.33 1.21
CA VAL A 437 6.12 22.03 -0.11
C VAL A 437 4.98 21.58 -1.02
N VAL A 438 4.90 22.17 -2.22
CA VAL A 438 3.90 21.90 -3.27
C VAL A 438 4.62 21.25 -4.44
#